data_1d08fcfca4cdee6d080b9c2c6cb75506
#
_entry.id   1d08fcfca4cdee6d080b9c2c6cb75506
#
_cell.length_a   1.000
_cell.length_b   1.000
_cell.length_c   1.000
_cell.angle_alpha   90.00
_cell.angle_beta   90.00
_cell.angle_gamma   90.00
#
_symmetry.space_group_name_H-M   'P 1'
#
loop_
_entity.id
_entity.type
_entity.pdbx_description
1 polymer ?
#
loop_
_entity_poly.entity_id
_entity_poly.type
_entity_poly.pdbx_seq_one_letter_code
_entity_poly.pdbx_strand_id
1 'polypeptide(L)'
;MSSYDKSFPVSWEEIHRNSKALAWRLHDISSFKGIIAVTRGGLVPAAIVARELDMRLIDTVCVSSYKGKSRSDVEFLKNKTMAQDGDNWLIVDDLVDTGETIKALRPILPKAHYATVYAKPAGRDQVDTFITEVSQDTWIYFPWDLEMKPAPTISEQINK
;
A
#
# COMPACT_ATOMS: atom_id res chain seq x y z
N MET A 1 -12.36 16.32 -10.06
CA MET A 1 -11.87 17.08 -8.88
C MET A 1 -11.69 16.10 -7.74
N SER A 2 -10.49 15.97 -7.21
CA SER A 2 -10.32 15.26 -5.95
C SER A 2 -10.89 16.14 -4.84
N SER A 3 -11.84 15.59 -4.08
CA SER A 3 -12.49 16.25 -2.94
C SER A 3 -11.61 16.22 -1.68
N TYR A 4 -10.31 16.40 -1.83
CA TYR A 4 -9.41 16.41 -0.69
C TYR A 4 -9.16 17.86 -0.27
N ASP A 5 -9.62 18.19 0.93
CA ASP A 5 -9.53 19.55 1.48
C ASP A 5 -8.25 19.75 2.30
N LYS A 6 -7.58 18.66 2.67
CA LYS A 6 -6.37 18.64 3.50
C LYS A 6 -5.23 17.94 2.80
N SER A 7 -4.01 18.34 3.12
CA SER A 7 -2.78 17.69 2.68
C SER A 7 -1.96 17.20 3.87
N PHE A 8 -1.36 16.04 3.72
CA PHE A 8 -0.49 15.42 4.71
C PHE A 8 0.82 14.99 4.03
N PRO A 9 1.85 15.84 4.06
CA PRO A 9 3.14 15.47 3.50
C PRO A 9 3.88 14.51 4.42
N VAL A 10 4.46 13.46 3.85
CA VAL A 10 5.25 12.46 4.55
C VAL A 10 6.70 12.55 4.06
N SER A 11 7.64 12.70 4.99
CA SER A 11 9.07 12.68 4.68
C SER A 11 9.61 11.25 4.54
N TRP A 12 10.81 11.09 3.95
CA TRP A 12 11.52 9.81 3.93
C TRP A 12 11.77 9.27 5.33
N GLU A 13 12.08 10.13 6.27
CA GLU A 13 12.28 9.74 7.68
C GLU A 13 10.99 9.23 8.32
N GLU A 14 9.86 9.87 8.04
CA GLU A 14 8.56 9.46 8.58
C GLU A 14 8.11 8.12 8.01
N ILE A 15 8.20 7.93 6.69
CA ILE A 15 7.81 6.63 6.09
C ILE A 15 8.72 5.51 6.56
N HIS A 16 10.00 5.77 6.73
CA HIS A 16 10.94 4.80 7.28
C HIS A 16 10.58 4.43 8.72
N ARG A 17 10.39 5.42 9.59
CA ARG A 17 9.99 5.22 10.98
C ARG A 17 8.67 4.47 11.11
N ASN A 18 7.66 4.88 10.36
CA ASN A 18 6.32 4.27 10.42
C ASN A 18 6.31 2.85 9.83
N SER A 19 7.10 2.59 8.80
CA SER A 19 7.28 1.24 8.26
C SER A 19 7.99 0.31 9.26
N LYS A 20 8.95 0.82 10.02
CA LYS A 20 9.56 0.07 11.14
C LYS A 20 8.56 -0.19 12.25
N ALA A 21 7.73 0.78 12.60
CA ALA A 21 6.66 0.59 13.58
C ALA A 21 5.67 -0.49 13.12
N LEU A 22 5.35 -0.54 11.82
CA LEU A 22 4.55 -1.59 11.23
C LEU A 22 5.23 -2.96 11.38
N ALA A 23 6.53 -3.06 11.10
CA ALA A 23 7.29 -4.30 11.27
C ALA A 23 7.26 -4.80 12.73
N TRP A 24 7.37 -3.92 13.71
CA TRP A 24 7.24 -4.28 15.12
C TRP A 24 5.89 -4.92 15.44
N ARG A 25 4.79 -4.31 14.99
CA ARG A 25 3.44 -4.87 15.18
C ARG A 25 3.29 -6.23 14.51
N LEU A 26 3.82 -6.38 13.31
CA LEU A 26 3.74 -7.61 12.53
C LEU A 26 4.57 -8.75 13.12
N HIS A 27 5.74 -8.42 13.70
CA HIS A 27 6.59 -9.40 14.39
C HIS A 27 5.85 -10.10 15.53
N ASP A 28 5.03 -9.36 16.28
CA ASP A 28 4.26 -9.90 17.41
C ASP A 28 3.08 -10.78 16.98
N ILE A 29 2.67 -10.71 15.71
CA ILE A 29 1.50 -11.44 15.20
C ILE A 29 1.89 -12.84 14.70
N SER A 30 2.90 -12.95 13.84
CA SER A 30 3.27 -14.20 13.19
C SER A 30 4.66 -14.16 12.55
N SER A 31 5.18 -15.36 12.26
CA SER A 31 6.32 -15.54 11.35
C SER A 31 5.78 -15.75 9.94
N PHE A 32 5.87 -14.73 9.11
CA PHE A 32 5.43 -14.79 7.73
C PHE A 32 6.46 -15.48 6.83
N LYS A 33 6.00 -16.20 5.81
CA LYS A 33 6.85 -16.87 4.81
C LYS A 33 7.46 -15.88 3.81
N GLY A 34 6.71 -14.85 3.45
CA GLY A 34 7.10 -13.87 2.45
C GLY A 34 6.19 -12.66 2.44
N ILE A 35 6.59 -11.66 1.68
CA ILE A 35 5.85 -10.41 1.49
C ILE A 35 5.39 -10.31 0.04
N ILE A 36 4.17 -9.85 -0.15
CA ILE A 36 3.69 -9.33 -1.44
C ILE A 36 3.54 -7.83 -1.32
N ALA A 37 4.32 -7.09 -2.09
CA ALA A 37 4.17 -5.65 -2.22
C ALA A 37 3.10 -5.31 -3.25
N VAL A 38 2.15 -4.48 -2.88
CA VAL A 38 1.17 -3.92 -3.81
C VAL A 38 1.83 -2.74 -4.54
N THR A 39 2.10 -2.91 -5.82
CA THR A 39 2.84 -1.90 -6.56
C THR A 39 1.91 -0.77 -7.04
N ARG A 40 2.39 0.43 -7.06
CA ARG A 40 3.75 0.91 -6.73
C ARG A 40 3.92 1.30 -5.27
N GLY A 41 2.86 1.81 -4.62
CA GLY A 41 2.92 2.44 -3.30
C GLY A 41 3.50 1.55 -2.20
N GLY A 42 3.25 0.24 -2.27
CA GLY A 42 3.75 -0.72 -1.28
C GLY A 42 5.23 -1.09 -1.42
N LEU A 43 5.92 -0.70 -2.48
CA LEU A 43 7.31 -1.13 -2.73
C LEU A 43 8.27 -0.66 -1.65
N VAL A 44 8.24 0.61 -1.27
CA VAL A 44 9.14 1.15 -0.23
C VAL A 44 8.80 0.61 1.15
N PRO A 45 7.54 0.66 1.62
CA PRO A 45 7.17 0.05 2.89
C PRO A 45 7.51 -1.45 2.97
N ALA A 46 7.25 -2.21 1.92
CA ALA A 46 7.56 -3.64 1.88
C ALA A 46 9.07 -3.91 2.01
N ALA A 47 9.91 -3.12 1.36
CA ALA A 47 11.36 -3.25 1.47
C ALA A 47 11.85 -3.01 2.92
N ILE A 48 11.31 -2.02 3.59
CA ILE A 48 11.66 -1.69 4.98
C ILE A 48 11.17 -2.79 5.92
N VAL A 49 9.91 -3.20 5.79
CA VAL A 49 9.32 -4.27 6.62
C VAL A 49 10.08 -5.59 6.42
N ALA A 50 10.40 -5.95 5.18
CA ALA A 50 11.16 -7.16 4.87
C ALA A 50 12.53 -7.15 5.53
N ARG A 51 13.23 -6.02 5.49
CA ARG A 51 14.53 -5.86 6.15
C ARG A 51 14.42 -6.03 7.67
N GLU A 52 13.43 -5.39 8.29
CA GLU A 52 13.26 -5.44 9.75
C GLU A 52 12.81 -6.82 10.25
N LEU A 53 12.04 -7.56 9.47
CA LEU A 53 11.62 -8.93 9.80
C LEU A 53 12.57 -10.02 9.28
N ASP A 54 13.73 -9.65 8.74
CA ASP A 54 14.71 -10.55 8.09
C ASP A 54 14.06 -11.47 7.04
N MET A 55 13.16 -10.92 6.24
CA MET A 55 12.47 -11.65 5.17
C MET A 55 13.13 -11.36 3.83
N ARG A 56 13.44 -12.43 3.09
CA ARG A 56 14.09 -12.31 1.78
C ARG A 56 13.17 -12.64 0.62
N LEU A 57 12.10 -13.34 0.91
CA LEU A 57 11.11 -13.72 -0.11
C LEU A 57 10.10 -12.60 -0.31
N ILE A 58 10.24 -11.88 -1.41
CA ILE A 58 9.36 -10.77 -1.78
C ILE A 58 8.83 -11.00 -3.19
N ASP A 59 7.52 -10.92 -3.34
CA ASP A 59 6.84 -10.92 -4.62
C ASP A 59 6.03 -9.63 -4.76
N THR A 60 5.42 -9.41 -5.90
CA THR A 60 4.60 -8.23 -6.17
C THR A 60 3.26 -8.61 -6.77
N VAL A 61 2.27 -7.80 -6.50
CA VAL A 61 1.02 -7.74 -7.25
C VAL A 61 0.88 -6.35 -7.87
N CYS A 62 0.54 -6.28 -9.15
CA CYS A 62 0.39 -5.02 -9.85
C CYS A 62 -1.10 -4.71 -10.00
N VAL A 63 -1.52 -3.63 -9.39
CA VAL A 63 -2.89 -3.16 -9.40
C VAL A 63 -2.93 -1.76 -10.01
N SER A 64 -3.86 -1.54 -10.93
CA SER A 64 -4.15 -0.23 -11.50
C SER A 64 -5.57 0.17 -11.17
N SER A 65 -5.76 1.38 -10.67
CA SER A 65 -7.08 1.98 -10.56
C SER A 65 -7.41 2.66 -11.87
N TYR A 66 -8.43 2.19 -12.57
CA TYR A 66 -8.86 2.79 -13.84
C TYR A 66 -9.52 4.16 -13.60
N LYS A 67 -8.94 5.21 -14.18
CA LYS A 67 -9.54 6.55 -14.17
C LYS A 67 -10.61 6.67 -15.27
N GLY A 68 -11.69 5.90 -15.17
CA GLY A 68 -12.73 6.02 -16.17
C GLY A 68 -13.94 5.13 -15.93
N LYS A 69 -15.04 5.71 -15.61
CA LYS A 69 -16.42 5.24 -15.56
C LYS A 69 -16.98 4.69 -14.26
N SER A 70 -16.23 4.08 -13.38
CA SER A 70 -16.62 3.90 -11.97
C SER A 70 -15.40 3.80 -11.08
N ARG A 71 -15.49 4.33 -9.84
CA ARG A 71 -14.42 4.27 -8.83
C ARG A 71 -14.16 2.85 -8.29
N SER A 72 -14.85 1.86 -8.80
CA SER A 72 -14.84 0.47 -8.33
C SER A 72 -14.05 -0.49 -9.21
N ASP A 73 -13.54 -0.07 -10.36
CA ASP A 73 -12.87 -0.97 -11.29
C ASP A 73 -11.36 -1.01 -11.01
N VAL A 74 -10.96 -2.03 -10.26
CA VAL A 74 -9.56 -2.36 -10.04
C VAL A 74 -9.13 -3.35 -11.12
N GLU A 75 -8.14 -3.00 -11.91
CA GLU A 75 -7.53 -3.86 -12.90
C GLU A 75 -6.24 -4.47 -12.35
N PHE A 76 -6.11 -5.79 -12.47
CA PHE A 76 -4.87 -6.48 -12.17
C PHE A 76 -3.99 -6.58 -13.41
N LEU A 77 -2.86 -5.90 -13.39
CA LEU A 77 -1.82 -6.04 -14.42
C LEU A 77 -0.97 -7.29 -14.17
N LYS A 78 -0.80 -7.68 -12.92
CA LYS A 78 -0.17 -8.93 -12.48
C LYS A 78 -0.81 -9.39 -11.18
N ASN A 79 -1.45 -10.56 -11.18
CA ASN A 79 -2.09 -11.15 -10.00
C ASN A 79 -1.54 -12.54 -9.62
N LYS A 80 -0.70 -13.15 -10.46
CA LYS A 80 -0.01 -14.39 -10.10
C LYS A 80 1.13 -14.10 -9.14
N THR A 81 1.10 -14.77 -8.00
CA THR A 81 2.13 -14.70 -6.97
C THR A 81 2.54 -16.09 -6.52
N MET A 82 3.64 -16.16 -5.77
CA MET A 82 4.10 -17.41 -5.16
C MET A 82 3.27 -17.83 -3.95
N ALA A 83 2.39 -16.98 -3.49
CA ALA A 83 1.67 -17.12 -2.22
C ALA A 83 0.47 -18.08 -2.27
N GLN A 84 0.08 -18.58 -3.44
CA GLN A 84 -1.12 -19.41 -3.62
C GLN A 84 -2.38 -18.74 -3.06
N ASP A 85 -2.92 -19.24 -1.93
CA ASP A 85 -4.07 -18.64 -1.21
C ASP A 85 -3.68 -17.59 -0.15
N GLY A 86 -2.38 -17.32 -0.01
CA GLY A 86 -1.85 -16.31 0.91
C GLY A 86 -1.55 -16.82 2.33
N ASP A 87 -1.66 -18.11 2.59
CA ASP A 87 -1.42 -18.64 3.94
C ASP A 87 0.00 -18.33 4.44
N ASN A 88 0.09 -17.65 5.58
CA ASN A 88 1.31 -17.11 6.16
C ASN A 88 2.06 -16.09 5.27
N TRP A 89 1.37 -15.43 4.35
CA TRP A 89 1.92 -14.34 3.57
C TRP A 89 1.42 -12.99 4.07
N LEU A 90 2.30 -12.00 3.96
CA LEU A 90 2.03 -10.62 4.32
C LEU A 90 1.85 -9.79 3.05
N ILE A 91 0.74 -9.08 2.95
CA ILE A 91 0.49 -8.11 1.89
C ILE A 91 0.77 -6.73 2.45
N VAL A 92 1.61 -5.95 1.78
CA VAL A 92 2.00 -4.60 2.23
C VAL A 92 1.68 -3.57 1.16
N ASP A 93 0.98 -2.52 1.57
CA ASP A 93 0.75 -1.31 0.79
C ASP A 93 1.08 -0.06 1.64
N ASP A 94 1.17 1.11 1.01
CA ASP A 94 1.42 2.37 1.70
C ASP A 94 0.17 2.89 2.45
N LEU A 95 -0.97 2.80 1.81
CA LEU A 95 -2.23 3.38 2.26
C LEU A 95 -3.41 2.51 1.87
N VAL A 96 -4.37 2.36 2.77
CA VAL A 96 -5.74 1.96 2.42
C VAL A 96 -6.64 3.20 2.46
N ASP A 97 -7.18 3.59 1.32
CA ASP A 97 -8.09 4.74 1.18
C ASP A 97 -9.56 4.29 1.32
N THR A 98 -10.15 3.77 0.26
CA THR A 98 -11.50 3.22 0.27
C THR A 98 -11.55 1.70 0.48
N GLY A 99 -10.41 1.04 0.34
CA GLY A 99 -10.28 -0.41 0.47
C GLY A 99 -10.58 -1.21 -0.79
N GLU A 100 -10.81 -0.56 -1.93
CA GLU A 100 -11.16 -1.26 -3.18
C GLU A 100 -10.07 -2.22 -3.66
N THR A 101 -8.80 -1.83 -3.54
CA THR A 101 -7.65 -2.69 -3.87
C THR A 101 -7.64 -3.94 -3.00
N ILE A 102 -7.82 -3.78 -1.70
CA ILE A 102 -7.82 -4.90 -0.75
C ILE A 102 -9.02 -5.82 -0.99
N LYS A 103 -10.21 -5.26 -1.22
CA LYS A 103 -11.40 -6.05 -1.57
C LYS A 103 -11.20 -6.89 -2.83
N ALA A 104 -10.48 -6.35 -3.81
CA ALA A 104 -10.16 -7.08 -5.05
C ALA A 104 -9.13 -8.19 -4.82
N LEU A 105 -8.19 -8.01 -3.88
CA LEU A 105 -7.15 -8.99 -3.54
C LEU A 105 -7.63 -10.11 -2.63
N ARG A 106 -8.56 -9.85 -1.71
CA ARG A 106 -9.04 -10.83 -0.73
C ARG A 106 -9.56 -12.15 -1.35
N PRO A 107 -10.29 -12.16 -2.47
CA PRO A 107 -10.70 -13.41 -3.12
C PRO A 107 -9.53 -14.24 -3.67
N ILE A 108 -8.42 -13.58 -4.03
CA ILE A 108 -7.22 -14.21 -4.60
C ILE A 108 -6.30 -14.72 -3.49
N LEU A 109 -6.15 -13.97 -2.42
CA LEU A 109 -5.26 -14.23 -1.29
C LEU A 109 -6.05 -14.19 0.04
N PRO A 110 -7.04 -15.11 0.21
CA PRO A 110 -7.99 -15.01 1.33
C PRO A 110 -7.36 -15.25 2.69
N LYS A 111 -6.22 -15.94 2.77
CA LYS A 111 -5.55 -16.26 4.04
C LYS A 111 -4.37 -15.36 4.36
N ALA A 112 -4.07 -14.39 3.50
CA ALA A 112 -2.98 -13.45 3.74
C ALA A 112 -3.34 -12.44 4.84
N HIS A 113 -2.31 -11.93 5.51
CA HIS A 113 -2.41 -10.80 6.43
C HIS A 113 -2.16 -9.51 5.67
N TYR A 114 -3.11 -8.59 5.73
CA TYR A 114 -3.06 -7.31 5.00
C TYR A 114 -2.61 -6.18 5.91
N ALA A 115 -1.57 -5.48 5.53
CA ALA A 115 -0.99 -4.39 6.31
C ALA A 115 -0.70 -3.15 5.47
N THR A 116 -0.98 -1.99 6.03
CA THR A 116 -0.63 -0.69 5.43
C THR A 116 0.02 0.21 6.46
N VAL A 117 0.81 1.17 5.99
CA VAL A 117 1.40 2.16 6.90
C VAL A 117 0.32 3.15 7.35
N TYR A 118 -0.47 3.63 6.41
CA TYR A 118 -1.58 4.56 6.66
C TYR A 118 -2.93 3.93 6.34
N ALA A 119 -3.96 4.41 7.03
CA ALA A 119 -5.34 4.02 6.75
C ALA A 119 -6.27 5.21 6.84
N LYS A 120 -7.31 5.21 6.01
CA LYS A 120 -8.43 6.15 6.11
C LYS A 120 -9.68 5.43 6.61
N PRO A 121 -10.64 6.16 7.23
CA PRO A 121 -11.82 5.54 7.86
C PRO A 121 -12.62 4.61 6.94
N ALA A 122 -12.76 4.96 5.66
CA ALA A 122 -13.54 4.14 4.72
C ALA A 122 -12.87 2.80 4.35
N GLY A 123 -11.56 2.69 4.50
CA GLY A 123 -10.78 1.51 4.11
C GLY A 123 -10.16 0.73 5.26
N ARG A 124 -10.03 1.32 6.44
CA ARG A 124 -9.28 0.71 7.57
C ARG A 124 -9.79 -0.69 7.97
N ASP A 125 -11.08 -0.94 7.85
CA ASP A 125 -11.67 -2.23 8.22
C ASP A 125 -11.35 -3.36 7.21
N GLN A 126 -10.73 -3.02 6.07
CA GLN A 126 -10.29 -3.99 5.07
C GLN A 126 -8.88 -4.53 5.34
N VAL A 127 -8.08 -3.83 6.13
CA VAL A 127 -6.73 -4.26 6.52
C VAL A 127 -6.71 -4.82 7.93
N ASP A 128 -5.76 -5.72 8.18
CA ASP A 128 -5.61 -6.38 9.48
C ASP A 128 -4.71 -5.58 10.42
N THR A 129 -3.76 -4.84 9.88
CA THR A 129 -2.83 -3.99 10.65
C THR A 129 -2.49 -2.71 9.91
N PHE A 130 -2.48 -1.59 10.63
CA PHE A 130 -1.97 -0.30 10.13
C PHE A 130 -1.35 0.50 11.28
N ILE A 131 -0.65 1.58 10.97
CA ILE A 131 0.05 2.41 11.96
C ILE A 131 -0.69 3.70 12.24
N THR A 132 -0.93 4.51 11.20
CA THR A 132 -1.46 5.87 11.36
C THR A 132 -2.76 6.03 10.58
N GLU A 133 -3.81 6.46 11.28
CA GLU A 133 -5.06 6.86 10.62
C GLU A 133 -5.01 8.35 10.25
N VAL A 134 -5.45 8.67 9.05
CA VAL A 134 -5.66 10.03 8.57
C VAL A 134 -7.11 10.21 8.12
N SER A 135 -7.61 11.44 8.17
CA SER A 135 -9.01 11.71 7.78
C SER A 135 -9.27 11.40 6.30
N GLN A 136 -10.52 11.06 5.98
CA GLN A 136 -10.91 10.65 4.62
C GLN A 136 -10.67 11.75 3.58
N ASP A 137 -10.82 13.02 3.97
CA ASP A 137 -10.63 14.22 3.15
C ASP A 137 -9.17 14.66 2.99
N THR A 138 -8.22 13.83 3.41
CA THR A 138 -6.79 14.12 3.38
C THR A 138 -6.12 13.47 2.18
N TRP A 139 -5.35 14.24 1.42
CA TRP A 139 -4.40 13.70 0.45
C TRP A 139 -3.04 13.50 1.10
N ILE A 140 -2.51 12.27 1.04
CA ILE A 140 -1.15 11.97 1.52
C ILE A 140 -0.17 12.15 0.36
N TYR A 141 0.83 12.99 0.59
CA TYR A 141 1.97 13.16 -0.31
C TYR A 141 3.13 12.33 0.20
N PHE A 142 3.36 11.19 -0.42
CA PHE A 142 4.51 10.36 -0.08
C PHE A 142 5.80 10.95 -0.67
N PRO A 143 6.97 10.66 -0.07
CA PRO A 143 8.22 11.26 -0.54
C PRO A 143 8.61 10.86 -1.98
N TRP A 144 8.13 9.74 -2.49
CA TRP A 144 8.29 9.36 -3.91
C TRP A 144 7.37 10.11 -4.87
N ASP A 145 6.39 10.85 -4.38
CA ASP A 145 5.57 11.77 -5.19
C ASP A 145 6.29 13.11 -5.47
N LEU A 146 7.42 13.35 -4.83
CA LEU A 146 8.46 14.38 -5.02
C LEU A 146 8.07 15.81 -4.66
N GLU A 147 6.80 16.20 -4.71
CA GLU A 147 6.38 17.58 -4.44
C GLU A 147 5.04 17.63 -3.72
N MET A 148 4.79 18.75 -3.03
CA MET A 148 3.51 19.03 -2.36
C MET A 148 2.36 19.34 -3.34
N LYS A 149 2.59 19.20 -4.63
CA LYS A 149 1.59 19.24 -5.70
C LYS A 149 1.85 18.06 -6.63
N PRO A 150 0.81 17.52 -7.28
CA PRO A 150 1.03 16.50 -8.29
C PRO A 150 2.00 17.02 -9.35
N ALA A 151 3.24 16.56 -9.29
CA ALA A 151 4.23 16.84 -10.31
C ALA A 151 4.02 15.89 -11.48
N PRO A 152 3.99 16.37 -12.72
CA PRO A 152 3.93 15.50 -13.88
C PRO A 152 5.21 14.67 -13.96
N THR A 153 5.06 13.41 -14.36
CA THR A 153 6.22 12.54 -14.59
C THR A 153 7.10 13.10 -15.70
N ILE A 154 8.35 12.68 -15.76
CA ILE A 154 9.27 13.08 -16.84
C ILE A 154 8.66 12.79 -18.22
N SER A 155 8.02 11.64 -18.38
CA SER A 155 7.34 11.28 -19.64
C SER A 155 6.21 12.24 -20.01
N GLU A 156 5.45 12.74 -19.03
CA GLU A 156 4.39 13.73 -19.26
C GLU A 156 4.95 15.13 -19.57
N GLN A 157 6.13 15.47 -19.04
CA GLN A 157 6.80 16.74 -19.33
C GLN A 157 7.42 16.79 -20.73
N ILE A 158 7.93 15.67 -21.23
CA ILE A 158 8.61 15.59 -22.53
C ILE A 158 7.60 15.51 -23.68
N ASN A 159 6.40 14.98 -23.46
CA ASN A 159 5.36 14.85 -24.48
C ASN A 159 4.51 16.12 -24.68
N LYS A 160 4.96 17.26 -24.19
CA LYS A 160 4.42 18.59 -24.52
C LYS A 160 5.31 19.29 -25.54
#